data_87fad410a7ea21d877afd756547e3b3f
#
_entry.id   87fad410a7ea21d877afd756547e3b3f
#
_cell.length_a   1.000
_cell.length_b   1.000
_cell.length_c   1.000
_cell.angle_alpha   90.00
_cell.angle_beta   90.00
_cell.angle_gamma   90.00
#
_symmetry.space_group_name_H-M   'P 1'
#
loop_
_entity.id
_entity.type
_entity.pdbx_description
1 polymer ?
#
loop_
_entity_poly.entity_id
_entity_poly.type
_entity_poly.pdbx_seq_one_letter_code
_entity_poly.pdbx_strand_id
1 'polypeptide(L)'
;MATLALTILSAKPTKAGKYPIFVRISVKNDKEYIKTEYLLDDACQWYEGKVVARPDAAMMNRRLLFELKKYKERLQYIDNYEYYSAKQIKAILIQQDTAIPDVRTFNEFMRQRIRDIREEGRESYAKMMEDTMKVFDAAEGDVPMVIMNHITVEHFDRWMKLHGHTDGGRQIRLCHIKARVNEAIKLGLLRCDKHPFAYTTIPTPEPRELDIPVEAVRKIISANVSHSRQLTLAKDMFLLSFYLGGMNFADLIQINFSEEEISYIRQKSSEHKKKNRKIKIGICLEASCILNRYMGKNGVLEFNYRYTSKNLQCYINKCLKLLAKELNIKGSLTYYSARKTFAQFAAEIGIPYPIIEYCLGHSIKTGITINSYVRVKQYQADAAIRRVIDYVNDPEVFKPYIEMRNQMQMMMM
;
A
#
# COMPACT_ATOMS: atom_id res chain seq x y z
N MET A 1 18.92 -32.15 -16.24
CA MET A 1 17.56 -32.45 -16.75
C MET A 1 16.69 -33.03 -15.63
N ALA A 2 15.43 -32.68 -15.58
CA ALA A 2 14.48 -33.31 -14.68
C ALA A 2 13.99 -34.63 -15.31
N THR A 3 13.94 -35.70 -14.51
CA THR A 3 13.43 -37.00 -14.95
C THR A 3 12.31 -37.50 -14.08
N LEU A 4 11.31 -38.14 -14.70
CA LEU A 4 10.16 -38.72 -14.01
C LEU A 4 10.17 -40.25 -14.22
N ALA A 5 10.07 -41.00 -13.13
CA ALA A 5 10.01 -42.46 -13.16
C ALA A 5 9.09 -43.01 -12.07
N LEU A 6 8.47 -44.15 -12.32
CA LEU A 6 7.72 -44.88 -11.29
C LEU A 6 8.68 -45.57 -10.34
N THR A 7 8.35 -45.61 -9.04
CA THR A 7 9.16 -46.26 -8.01
C THR A 7 8.32 -46.63 -6.79
N ILE A 8 8.84 -47.56 -6.00
CA ILE A 8 8.37 -47.80 -4.61
C ILE A 8 9.48 -47.46 -3.62
N LEU A 9 9.12 -47.22 -2.38
CA LEU A 9 10.02 -47.05 -1.25
C LEU A 9 9.94 -48.30 -0.38
N SER A 10 10.74 -49.32 -0.74
CA SER A 10 10.70 -50.62 -0.07
C SER A 10 10.97 -50.58 1.45
N ALA A 11 11.77 -49.60 1.88
CA ALA A 11 12.05 -49.36 3.30
C ALA A 11 10.94 -48.65 4.08
N LYS A 12 9.86 -48.20 3.45
CA LYS A 12 8.78 -47.37 4.06
C LYS A 12 7.39 -47.89 3.70
N PRO A 13 6.97 -49.05 4.20
CA PRO A 13 5.59 -49.50 4.05
C PRO A 13 4.63 -48.56 4.80
N THR A 14 3.35 -48.60 4.46
CA THR A 14 2.28 -47.94 5.23
C THR A 14 2.09 -48.65 6.58
N LYS A 15 1.35 -48.00 7.51
CA LYS A 15 0.96 -48.64 8.79
C LYS A 15 0.23 -49.99 8.62
N ALA A 16 -0.37 -50.20 7.45
CA ALA A 16 -1.05 -51.45 7.07
C ALA A 16 -0.14 -52.44 6.32
N GLY A 17 1.18 -52.23 6.31
CA GLY A 17 2.17 -53.12 5.66
C GLY A 17 2.17 -53.04 4.12
N LYS A 18 1.42 -52.13 3.49
CA LYS A 18 1.34 -52.02 2.03
C LYS A 18 2.39 -51.04 1.48
N TYR A 19 2.81 -51.23 0.23
CA TYR A 19 3.83 -50.43 -0.46
C TYR A 19 3.20 -49.47 -1.46
N PRO A 20 3.18 -48.15 -1.19
CA PRO A 20 2.66 -47.17 -2.16
C PRO A 20 3.60 -47.05 -3.38
N ILE A 21 2.99 -46.90 -4.55
CA ILE A 21 3.71 -46.57 -5.77
C ILE A 21 3.81 -45.05 -5.89
N PHE A 22 4.97 -44.53 -6.28
CA PHE A 22 5.24 -43.09 -6.42
C PHE A 22 5.72 -42.77 -7.82
N VAL A 23 5.43 -41.57 -8.30
CA VAL A 23 6.17 -40.94 -9.37
C VAL A 23 7.33 -40.19 -8.75
N ARG A 24 8.54 -40.65 -8.97
CA ARG A 24 9.77 -39.98 -8.52
C ARG A 24 10.15 -38.91 -9.50
N ILE A 25 10.41 -37.71 -8.98
CA ILE A 25 10.96 -36.56 -9.69
C ILE A 25 12.44 -36.47 -9.31
N SER A 26 13.35 -36.47 -10.27
CA SER A 26 14.78 -36.31 -10.01
C SER A 26 15.33 -35.12 -10.78
N VAL A 27 15.97 -34.18 -10.07
CA VAL A 27 16.58 -32.96 -10.63
C VAL A 27 17.99 -32.84 -10.02
N LYS A 28 19.01 -32.99 -10.82
CA LYS A 28 20.41 -33.04 -10.33
C LYS A 28 20.53 -34.10 -9.21
N ASN A 29 20.86 -33.68 -8.00
CA ASN A 29 20.97 -34.54 -6.81
C ASN A 29 19.74 -34.54 -5.92
N ASP A 30 18.67 -33.80 -6.29
CA ASP A 30 17.44 -33.65 -5.50
C ASP A 30 16.37 -34.62 -6.01
N LYS A 31 15.61 -35.22 -5.09
CA LYS A 31 14.55 -36.21 -5.39
C LYS A 31 13.31 -35.89 -4.60
N GLU A 32 12.16 -35.86 -5.27
CA GLU A 32 10.85 -35.74 -4.67
C GLU A 32 9.91 -36.82 -5.21
N TYR A 33 8.82 -37.07 -4.46
CA TYR A 33 7.91 -38.18 -4.72
C TYR A 33 6.47 -37.69 -4.73
N ILE A 34 5.72 -38.05 -5.78
CA ILE A 34 4.26 -37.88 -5.85
C ILE A 34 3.66 -39.25 -5.58
N LYS A 35 2.83 -39.34 -4.54
CA LYS A 35 2.15 -40.59 -4.19
C LYS A 35 1.01 -40.82 -5.19
N THR A 36 0.93 -42.02 -5.77
CA THR A 36 -0.21 -42.43 -6.58
C THR A 36 -1.30 -43.08 -5.69
N GLU A 37 -2.45 -43.36 -6.25
CA GLU A 37 -3.54 -44.08 -5.56
C GLU A 37 -3.27 -45.58 -5.39
N TYR A 38 -2.24 -46.12 -6.04
CA TYR A 38 -1.97 -47.55 -6.12
C TYR A 38 -1.05 -48.02 -5.01
N LEU A 39 -1.42 -49.17 -4.42
CA LEU A 39 -0.72 -49.84 -3.34
C LEU A 39 -0.39 -51.30 -3.74
N LEU A 40 0.77 -51.76 -3.36
CA LEU A 40 1.17 -53.17 -3.48
C LEU A 40 1.06 -53.85 -2.12
N ASP A 41 0.73 -55.11 -2.09
CA ASP A 41 0.65 -55.90 -0.87
C ASP A 41 2.02 -56.38 -0.42
N ASP A 42 2.98 -56.60 -1.35
CA ASP A 42 4.34 -56.96 -1.10
C ASP A 42 5.32 -56.21 -2.02
N ALA A 43 6.53 -55.94 -1.55
CA ALA A 43 7.59 -55.29 -2.31
C ALA A 43 8.06 -56.15 -3.51
N CYS A 44 7.97 -57.47 -3.43
CA CYS A 44 8.32 -58.39 -4.55
C CYS A 44 7.37 -58.24 -5.74
N GLN A 45 6.20 -57.63 -5.59
CA GLN A 45 5.27 -57.29 -6.68
C GLN A 45 5.76 -56.12 -7.55
N TRP A 46 6.96 -55.59 -7.27
CA TRP A 46 7.57 -54.50 -8.05
C TRP A 46 8.93 -54.92 -8.65
N TYR A 47 9.00 -54.89 -9.95
CA TYR A 47 10.25 -55.22 -10.67
C TYR A 47 10.48 -54.26 -11.86
N GLU A 48 11.66 -53.68 -11.97
CA GLU A 48 12.08 -52.78 -13.07
C GLU A 48 11.04 -51.67 -13.45
N GLY A 49 10.42 -51.04 -12.45
CA GLY A 49 9.48 -49.96 -12.72
C GLY A 49 8.08 -50.43 -13.10
N LYS A 50 7.76 -51.71 -12.92
CA LYS A 50 6.47 -52.32 -13.26
C LYS A 50 5.93 -53.17 -12.11
N VAL A 51 4.61 -53.24 -12.05
CA VAL A 51 3.89 -54.18 -11.17
C VAL A 51 3.94 -55.57 -11.81
N VAL A 52 4.36 -56.57 -11.03
CA VAL A 52 4.44 -57.98 -11.41
C VAL A 52 3.71 -58.86 -10.38
N ALA A 53 3.56 -60.17 -10.74
CA ALA A 53 3.01 -61.19 -9.82
C ALA A 53 1.67 -60.86 -9.19
N ARG A 54 0.75 -60.15 -9.94
CA ARG A 54 -0.60 -59.87 -9.56
C ARG A 54 -1.55 -60.14 -10.73
N PRO A 55 -2.80 -60.61 -10.49
CA PRO A 55 -3.78 -60.81 -11.54
C PRO A 55 -4.15 -59.53 -12.30
N ASP A 56 -4.12 -58.37 -11.61
CA ASP A 56 -4.43 -57.04 -12.13
C ASP A 56 -3.21 -56.24 -12.61
N ALA A 57 -2.02 -56.83 -12.62
CA ALA A 57 -0.75 -56.16 -12.95
C ALA A 57 -0.79 -55.43 -14.30
N ALA A 58 -1.36 -56.07 -15.34
CA ALA A 58 -1.45 -55.44 -16.67
C ALA A 58 -2.30 -54.18 -16.69
N MET A 59 -3.43 -54.21 -16.01
CA MET A 59 -4.34 -53.05 -15.88
C MET A 59 -3.69 -51.94 -15.04
N MET A 60 -3.08 -52.30 -13.93
CA MET A 60 -2.39 -51.37 -13.04
C MET A 60 -1.24 -50.68 -13.75
N ASN A 61 -0.39 -51.42 -14.44
CA ASN A 61 0.70 -50.86 -15.22
C ASN A 61 0.20 -49.91 -16.32
N ARG A 62 -0.89 -50.24 -17.00
CA ARG A 62 -1.48 -49.34 -18.02
C ARG A 62 -1.91 -48.02 -17.42
N ARG A 63 -2.55 -48.02 -16.26
CA ARG A 63 -2.99 -46.83 -15.55
C ARG A 63 -1.83 -46.00 -15.01
N LEU A 64 -0.83 -46.66 -14.41
CA LEU A 64 0.41 -46.01 -13.93
C LEU A 64 1.20 -45.34 -15.07
N LEU A 65 1.28 -45.99 -16.22
CA LEU A 65 1.91 -45.41 -17.40
C LEU A 65 1.14 -44.20 -17.93
N PHE A 66 -0.20 -44.26 -17.91
CA PHE A 66 -1.03 -43.13 -18.29
C PHE A 66 -0.81 -41.93 -17.34
N GLU A 67 -0.79 -42.18 -16.03
CA GLU A 67 -0.50 -41.16 -15.03
C GLU A 67 0.91 -40.57 -15.19
N LEU A 68 1.90 -41.40 -15.37
CA LEU A 68 3.29 -40.98 -15.65
C LEU A 68 3.36 -40.13 -16.94
N LYS A 69 2.66 -40.53 -18.00
CA LYS A 69 2.58 -39.79 -19.26
C LYS A 69 1.98 -38.41 -19.05
N LYS A 70 0.89 -38.31 -18.30
CA LYS A 70 0.26 -37.02 -17.91
C LYS A 70 1.26 -36.09 -17.22
N TYR A 71 2.06 -36.58 -16.26
CA TYR A 71 3.08 -35.77 -15.60
C TYR A 71 4.26 -35.43 -16.53
N LYS A 72 4.64 -36.30 -17.43
CA LYS A 72 5.69 -36.01 -18.43
C LYS A 72 5.27 -34.94 -19.42
N GLU A 73 4.02 -34.99 -19.89
CA GLU A 73 3.43 -33.94 -20.72
C GLU A 73 3.40 -32.62 -19.99
N ARG A 74 2.92 -32.60 -18.74
CA ARG A 74 2.94 -31.38 -17.91
C ARG A 74 4.35 -30.81 -17.70
N LEU A 75 5.35 -31.67 -17.55
CA LEU A 75 6.74 -31.23 -17.40
C LEU A 75 7.26 -30.52 -18.67
N GLN A 76 6.83 -30.94 -19.86
CA GLN A 76 7.22 -30.32 -21.14
C GLN A 76 6.68 -28.89 -21.31
N TYR A 77 5.58 -28.56 -20.63
CA TYR A 77 5.00 -27.21 -20.62
C TYR A 77 5.62 -26.28 -19.56
N ILE A 78 6.57 -26.77 -18.78
CA ILE A 78 7.30 -25.93 -17.81
C ILE A 78 8.54 -25.38 -18.54
N ASP A 79 8.48 -24.11 -18.94
CA ASP A 79 9.65 -23.45 -19.52
C ASP A 79 10.79 -23.38 -18.49
N ASN A 80 12.02 -23.65 -18.96
CA ASN A 80 13.23 -23.53 -18.14
C ASN A 80 13.21 -24.35 -16.84
N TYR A 81 12.59 -25.54 -16.83
CA TYR A 81 12.48 -26.41 -15.65
C TYR A 81 13.82 -26.80 -15.01
N GLU A 82 14.93 -26.59 -15.71
CA GLU A 82 16.29 -26.79 -15.22
C GLU A 82 16.73 -25.88 -14.07
N TYR A 83 16.02 -24.75 -13.90
CA TYR A 83 16.21 -23.80 -12.78
C TYR A 83 15.37 -24.14 -11.55
N TYR A 84 14.48 -25.16 -11.63
CA TYR A 84 13.61 -25.54 -10.53
C TYR A 84 14.20 -26.71 -9.73
N SER A 85 13.99 -26.70 -8.40
CA SER A 85 14.25 -27.86 -7.54
C SER A 85 13.19 -28.95 -7.74
N ALA A 86 13.50 -30.20 -7.35
CA ALA A 86 12.53 -31.29 -7.44
C ALA A 86 11.23 -31.00 -6.67
N LYS A 87 11.34 -30.30 -5.50
CA LYS A 87 10.20 -29.86 -4.69
C LYS A 87 9.32 -28.85 -5.43
N GLN A 88 9.91 -27.92 -6.17
CA GLN A 88 9.17 -26.94 -6.96
C GLN A 88 8.45 -27.60 -8.15
N ILE A 89 9.13 -28.49 -8.87
CA ILE A 89 8.51 -29.26 -9.96
C ILE A 89 7.34 -30.10 -9.43
N LYS A 90 7.52 -30.79 -8.30
CA LYS A 90 6.42 -31.54 -7.65
C LYS A 90 5.20 -30.66 -7.38
N ALA A 91 5.41 -29.47 -6.83
CA ALA A 91 4.31 -28.55 -6.55
C ALA A 91 3.55 -28.14 -7.82
N ILE A 92 4.26 -27.93 -8.95
CA ILE A 92 3.64 -27.62 -10.25
C ILE A 92 2.85 -28.83 -10.79
N LEU A 93 3.43 -30.02 -10.73
CA LEU A 93 2.82 -31.22 -11.29
C LEU A 93 1.57 -31.69 -10.53
N ILE A 94 1.51 -31.44 -9.20
CA ILE A 94 0.37 -31.83 -8.35
C ILE A 94 -0.79 -30.82 -8.43
N GLN A 95 -0.54 -29.56 -8.75
CA GLN A 95 -1.60 -28.56 -8.87
C GLN A 95 -2.61 -29.00 -9.94
N GLN A 96 -3.75 -29.53 -9.49
CA GLN A 96 -4.91 -29.76 -10.33
C GLN A 96 -5.48 -28.42 -10.78
N ASP A 97 -5.64 -28.27 -12.08
CA ASP A 97 -6.59 -27.43 -12.84
C ASP A 97 -7.15 -26.11 -12.24
N THR A 98 -6.48 -25.47 -11.30
CA THR A 98 -6.54 -24.02 -11.26
C THR A 98 -5.64 -23.57 -12.40
N ALA A 99 -6.22 -23.07 -13.48
CA ALA A 99 -5.47 -22.47 -14.58
C ALA A 99 -4.38 -21.60 -13.97
N ILE A 100 -3.11 -22.07 -14.08
CA ILE A 100 -1.98 -21.16 -13.81
C ILE A 100 -2.25 -20.04 -14.79
N PRO A 101 -2.48 -18.80 -14.34
CA PRO A 101 -2.62 -17.72 -15.29
C PRO A 101 -1.45 -17.84 -16.24
N ASP A 102 -1.69 -17.81 -17.55
CA ASP A 102 -0.64 -17.87 -18.58
C ASP A 102 0.19 -16.57 -18.54
N VAL A 103 0.71 -16.26 -17.37
CA VAL A 103 1.51 -15.08 -17.05
C VAL A 103 2.96 -15.48 -17.14
N ARG A 104 3.57 -15.15 -18.26
CA ARG A 104 4.97 -15.51 -18.56
C ARG A 104 5.96 -14.49 -18.01
N THR A 105 5.54 -13.23 -17.92
CA THR A 105 6.42 -12.13 -17.51
C THR A 105 5.89 -11.39 -16.29
N PHE A 106 6.80 -10.72 -15.58
CA PHE A 106 6.43 -9.87 -14.45
C PHE A 106 5.60 -8.67 -14.89
N ASN A 107 5.84 -8.16 -16.10
CA ASN A 107 5.10 -7.03 -16.65
C ASN A 107 3.66 -7.43 -17.02
N GLU A 108 3.44 -8.64 -17.55
CA GLU A 108 2.06 -9.18 -17.74
C GLU A 108 1.32 -9.30 -16.42
N PHE A 109 1.96 -9.84 -15.39
CA PHE A 109 1.39 -9.91 -14.05
C PHE A 109 1.03 -8.54 -13.49
N MET A 110 1.93 -7.55 -13.63
CA MET A 110 1.65 -6.17 -13.24
C MET A 110 0.44 -5.59 -13.98
N ARG A 111 0.35 -5.80 -15.30
CA ARG A 111 -0.80 -5.33 -16.11
C ARG A 111 -2.11 -5.96 -15.64
N GLN A 112 -2.10 -7.26 -15.36
CA GLN A 112 -3.30 -7.95 -14.84
C GLN A 112 -3.72 -7.34 -13.51
N ARG A 113 -2.80 -7.18 -12.56
CA ARG A 113 -3.09 -6.61 -11.25
C ARG A 113 -3.56 -5.16 -11.31
N ILE A 114 -3.07 -4.38 -12.26
CA ILE A 114 -3.55 -3.01 -12.50
C ILE A 114 -5.02 -3.02 -12.95
N ARG A 115 -5.41 -3.96 -13.83
CA ARG A 115 -6.83 -4.12 -14.24
C ARG A 115 -7.70 -4.49 -13.04
N ASP A 116 -7.32 -5.50 -12.28
CA ASP A 116 -8.07 -5.95 -11.11
C ASP A 116 -8.28 -4.81 -10.09
N ILE A 117 -7.22 -4.02 -9.82
CA ILE A 117 -7.27 -2.87 -8.90
C ILE A 117 -8.23 -1.78 -9.43
N ARG A 118 -8.34 -1.59 -10.75
CA ARG A 118 -9.32 -0.68 -11.34
C ARG A 118 -10.74 -1.19 -11.17
N GLU A 119 -10.95 -2.47 -11.38
CA GLU A 119 -12.25 -3.12 -11.17
C GLU A 119 -12.68 -3.05 -9.70
N GLU A 120 -11.72 -3.07 -8.76
CA GLU A 120 -11.95 -2.77 -7.34
C GLU A 120 -12.31 -1.29 -7.06
N GLY A 121 -12.34 -0.41 -8.07
CA GLY A 121 -12.63 1.03 -7.92
C GLY A 121 -11.45 1.88 -7.44
N ARG A 122 -10.24 1.32 -7.33
CA ARG A 122 -9.03 1.97 -6.78
C ARG A 122 -8.19 2.65 -7.86
N GLU A 123 -8.81 3.51 -8.66
CA GLU A 123 -8.21 4.12 -9.85
C GLU A 123 -6.90 4.89 -9.56
N SER A 124 -6.84 5.64 -8.45
CA SER A 124 -5.64 6.39 -8.09
C SER A 124 -4.45 5.47 -7.82
N TYR A 125 -4.68 4.33 -7.18
CA TYR A 125 -3.63 3.35 -6.90
C TYR A 125 -3.23 2.58 -8.16
N ALA A 126 -4.20 2.21 -9.00
CA ALA A 126 -3.93 1.60 -10.31
C ALA A 126 -3.02 2.48 -11.17
N LYS A 127 -3.31 3.79 -11.22
CA LYS A 127 -2.47 4.76 -11.95
C LYS A 127 -1.05 4.86 -11.40
N MET A 128 -0.87 4.87 -10.07
CA MET A 128 0.46 4.88 -9.47
C MET A 128 1.24 3.59 -9.80
N MET A 129 0.55 2.47 -9.87
CA MET A 129 1.16 1.20 -10.30
C MET A 129 1.52 1.19 -11.78
N GLU A 130 0.70 1.78 -12.66
CA GLU A 130 1.05 1.98 -14.07
C GLU A 130 2.31 2.83 -14.24
N ASP A 131 2.39 3.94 -13.51
CA ASP A 131 3.57 4.81 -13.53
C ASP A 131 4.82 4.06 -13.01
N THR A 132 4.66 3.17 -12.03
CA THR A 132 5.74 2.28 -11.57
C THR A 132 6.14 1.28 -12.65
N MET A 133 5.15 0.63 -13.29
CA MET A 133 5.41 -0.35 -14.34
C MET A 133 6.13 0.26 -15.54
N LYS A 134 5.75 1.48 -15.98
CA LYS A 134 6.44 2.18 -17.06
C LYS A 134 7.92 2.43 -16.75
N VAL A 135 8.22 2.82 -15.50
CA VAL A 135 9.60 3.07 -15.07
C VAL A 135 10.36 1.74 -14.95
N PHE A 136 9.72 0.67 -14.49
CA PHE A 136 10.31 -0.67 -14.43
C PHE A 136 10.61 -1.21 -15.83
N ASP A 137 9.66 -1.10 -16.75
CA ASP A 137 9.80 -1.50 -18.14
C ASP A 137 10.93 -0.73 -18.86
N ALA A 138 11.07 0.55 -18.59
CA ALA A 138 12.16 1.36 -19.14
C ALA A 138 13.54 0.95 -18.60
N ALA A 139 13.62 0.42 -17.39
CA ALA A 139 14.88 0.00 -16.76
C ALA A 139 15.27 -1.45 -17.11
N GLU A 140 14.31 -2.37 -17.08
CA GLU A 140 14.53 -3.81 -17.12
C GLU A 140 13.94 -4.49 -18.37
N GLY A 141 13.06 -3.78 -19.09
CA GLY A 141 12.26 -4.38 -20.17
C GLY A 141 11.20 -5.35 -19.64
N ASP A 142 10.80 -6.28 -20.50
CA ASP A 142 9.82 -7.32 -20.16
C ASP A 142 10.52 -8.52 -19.49
N VAL A 143 10.50 -8.56 -18.17
CA VAL A 143 11.22 -9.54 -17.35
C VAL A 143 10.44 -10.84 -17.25
N PRO A 144 10.97 -11.98 -17.75
CA PRO A 144 10.38 -13.30 -17.52
C PRO A 144 10.27 -13.58 -16.01
N MET A 145 9.13 -14.14 -15.58
CA MET A 145 8.86 -14.38 -14.15
C MET A 145 9.95 -15.25 -13.50
N VAL A 146 10.47 -16.22 -14.24
CA VAL A 146 11.48 -17.17 -13.73
C VAL A 146 12.85 -16.56 -13.44
N ILE A 147 13.18 -15.42 -14.06
CA ILE A 147 14.47 -14.73 -13.84
C ILE A 147 14.36 -13.51 -12.93
N MET A 148 13.15 -13.21 -12.43
CA MET A 148 12.94 -12.13 -11.47
C MET A 148 13.63 -12.45 -10.13
N ASN A 149 14.79 -11.87 -9.88
CA ASN A 149 15.64 -12.13 -8.73
C ASN A 149 16.18 -10.82 -8.10
N HIS A 150 17.11 -10.94 -7.15
CA HIS A 150 17.70 -9.79 -6.47
C HIS A 150 18.52 -8.88 -7.40
N ILE A 151 19.17 -9.44 -8.43
CA ILE A 151 19.96 -8.66 -9.40
C ILE A 151 19.03 -7.70 -10.16
N THR A 152 17.86 -8.18 -10.59
CA THR A 152 16.85 -7.35 -11.27
C THR A 152 16.41 -6.17 -10.39
N VAL A 153 16.15 -6.43 -9.11
CA VAL A 153 15.72 -5.36 -8.17
C VAL A 153 16.83 -4.37 -7.88
N GLU A 154 18.07 -4.84 -7.68
CA GLU A 154 19.24 -3.99 -7.45
C GLU A 154 19.57 -3.14 -8.68
N HIS A 155 19.48 -3.71 -9.89
CA HIS A 155 19.66 -2.98 -11.13
C HIS A 155 18.58 -1.91 -11.30
N PHE A 156 17.32 -2.25 -11.07
CA PHE A 156 16.21 -1.29 -11.11
C PHE A 156 16.41 -0.11 -10.15
N ASP A 157 16.83 -0.37 -8.89
CA ASP A 157 17.10 0.69 -7.94
C ASP A 157 18.27 1.59 -8.36
N ARG A 158 19.34 0.98 -8.86
CA ARG A 158 20.51 1.71 -9.40
C ARG A 158 20.13 2.55 -10.62
N TRP A 159 19.35 1.98 -11.54
CA TRP A 159 18.85 2.70 -12.71
C TRP A 159 18.05 3.93 -12.32
N MET A 160 17.14 3.79 -11.35
CA MET A 160 16.37 4.94 -10.84
C MET A 160 17.26 6.03 -10.24
N LYS A 161 18.32 5.67 -9.51
CA LYS A 161 19.29 6.64 -8.97
C LYS A 161 19.99 7.40 -10.08
N LEU A 162 20.49 6.70 -11.08
CA LEU A 162 21.20 7.30 -12.22
C LEU A 162 20.29 8.22 -13.05
N HIS A 163 18.99 7.96 -13.12
CA HIS A 163 18.01 8.80 -13.80
C HIS A 163 17.39 9.88 -12.92
N GLY A 164 17.98 10.20 -11.77
CA GLY A 164 17.61 11.34 -10.92
C GLY A 164 16.28 11.16 -10.15
N HIS A 165 15.82 9.93 -9.94
CA HIS A 165 14.66 9.68 -9.10
C HIS A 165 14.97 9.95 -7.62
N THR A 166 14.13 10.75 -6.98
CA THR A 166 14.26 11.05 -5.54
C THR A 166 14.00 9.80 -4.69
N ASP A 167 14.52 9.78 -3.46
CA ASP A 167 14.33 8.69 -2.51
C ASP A 167 12.84 8.38 -2.26
N GLY A 168 11.99 9.40 -2.18
CA GLY A 168 10.54 9.20 -2.09
C GLY A 168 9.93 8.53 -3.32
N GLY A 169 10.41 8.90 -4.51
CA GLY A 169 10.00 8.28 -5.77
C GLY A 169 10.46 6.83 -5.87
N ARG A 170 11.70 6.55 -5.46
CA ARG A 170 12.27 5.19 -5.40
C ARG A 170 11.54 4.31 -4.38
N GLN A 171 11.31 4.85 -3.17
CA GLN A 171 10.55 4.15 -2.12
C GLN A 171 9.20 3.65 -2.62
N ILE A 172 8.39 4.53 -3.21
CA ILE A 172 7.05 4.18 -3.71
C ILE A 172 7.15 3.05 -4.73
N ARG A 173 8.04 3.16 -5.72
CA ARG A 173 8.19 2.18 -6.78
C ARG A 173 8.70 0.83 -6.26
N LEU A 174 9.73 0.85 -5.42
CA LEU A 174 10.25 -0.38 -4.82
C LEU A 174 9.20 -1.06 -3.92
N CYS A 175 8.39 -0.30 -3.17
CA CYS A 175 7.27 -0.87 -2.40
C CYS A 175 6.22 -1.50 -3.31
N HIS A 176 5.89 -0.90 -4.46
CA HIS A 176 4.95 -1.47 -5.42
C HIS A 176 5.49 -2.78 -6.00
N ILE A 177 6.74 -2.80 -6.46
CA ILE A 177 7.38 -4.02 -6.99
C ILE A 177 7.45 -5.10 -5.91
N LYS A 178 7.88 -4.76 -4.68
CA LYS A 178 7.94 -5.71 -3.56
C LYS A 178 6.58 -6.33 -3.25
N ALA A 179 5.52 -5.53 -3.26
CA ALA A 179 4.17 -6.02 -3.03
C ALA A 179 3.73 -7.01 -4.14
N ARG A 180 4.07 -6.75 -5.40
CA ARG A 180 3.76 -7.66 -6.52
C ARG A 180 4.63 -8.90 -6.51
N VAL A 181 5.91 -8.79 -6.20
CA VAL A 181 6.80 -9.93 -5.98
C VAL A 181 6.24 -10.86 -4.90
N ASN A 182 5.86 -10.31 -3.75
CA ASN A 182 5.25 -11.09 -2.65
C ASN A 182 3.97 -11.81 -3.08
N GLU A 183 3.14 -11.14 -3.87
CA GLU A 183 1.91 -11.71 -4.39
C GLU A 183 2.19 -12.81 -5.42
N ALA A 184 3.12 -12.59 -6.34
CA ALA A 184 3.54 -13.59 -7.31
C ALA A 184 4.13 -14.85 -6.63
N ILE A 185 4.92 -14.68 -5.56
CA ILE A 185 5.42 -15.79 -4.75
C ILE A 185 4.25 -16.54 -4.07
N LYS A 186 3.30 -15.81 -3.48
CA LYS A 186 2.13 -16.40 -2.82
C LYS A 186 1.25 -17.20 -3.80
N LEU A 187 1.13 -16.73 -5.04
CA LEU A 187 0.37 -17.39 -6.11
C LEU A 187 1.17 -18.54 -6.77
N GLY A 188 2.45 -18.72 -6.41
CA GLY A 188 3.31 -19.73 -7.00
C GLY A 188 3.81 -19.41 -8.43
N LEU A 189 3.56 -18.18 -8.91
CA LEU A 189 4.01 -17.68 -10.21
C LEU A 189 5.51 -17.38 -10.22
N LEU A 190 6.02 -16.83 -9.11
CA LEU A 190 7.45 -16.56 -8.89
C LEU A 190 8.00 -17.53 -7.86
N ARG A 191 9.06 -18.24 -8.22
CA ARG A 191 9.75 -19.19 -7.36
C ARG A 191 11.23 -18.82 -7.30
N CYS A 192 11.73 -18.57 -6.12
CA CYS A 192 13.09 -18.13 -5.90
C CYS A 192 13.65 -18.77 -4.61
N ASP A 193 14.92 -19.11 -4.62
CA ASP A 193 15.62 -19.62 -3.43
C ASP A 193 15.80 -18.52 -2.39
N LYS A 194 16.05 -17.29 -2.85
CA LYS A 194 16.13 -16.08 -2.03
C LYS A 194 15.15 -15.04 -2.56
N HIS A 195 14.49 -14.35 -1.63
CA HIS A 195 13.56 -13.29 -1.99
C HIS A 195 14.22 -12.21 -2.85
N PRO A 196 13.62 -11.72 -3.96
CA PRO A 196 14.22 -10.70 -4.81
C PRO A 196 14.65 -9.41 -4.10
N PHE A 197 14.05 -9.10 -2.97
CA PHE A 197 14.44 -7.97 -2.10
C PHE A 197 15.38 -8.36 -0.96
N ALA A 198 16.05 -9.51 -1.01
CA ALA A 198 16.91 -9.96 0.09
C ALA A 198 18.08 -9.00 0.38
N TYR A 199 18.58 -8.33 -0.64
CA TYR A 199 19.75 -7.44 -0.55
C TYR A 199 19.44 -5.97 -0.87
N THR A 200 18.18 -5.64 -1.19
CA THR A 200 17.78 -4.27 -1.51
C THR A 200 17.13 -3.60 -0.31
N THR A 201 17.75 -2.54 0.20
CA THR A 201 17.16 -1.67 1.21
C THR A 201 16.30 -0.62 0.53
N ILE A 202 15.00 -0.57 0.87
CA ILE A 202 14.09 0.45 0.36
C ILE A 202 14.40 1.76 1.09
N PRO A 203 14.70 2.85 0.37
CA PRO A 203 15.02 4.13 1.00
C PRO A 203 13.84 4.68 1.79
N THR A 204 14.13 5.34 2.91
CA THR A 204 13.13 6.07 3.69
C THR A 204 13.42 7.56 3.53
N PRO A 205 12.63 8.30 2.74
CA PRO A 205 12.84 9.72 2.55
C PRO A 205 12.54 10.48 3.85
N GLU A 206 13.27 11.56 4.07
CA GLU A 206 12.97 12.48 5.16
C GLU A 206 11.58 13.12 4.99
N PRO A 207 10.82 13.31 6.08
CA PRO A 207 9.57 14.02 6.04
C PRO A 207 9.77 15.46 5.53
N ARG A 208 8.97 15.88 4.57
CA ARG A 208 9.01 17.27 4.10
C ARG A 208 8.47 18.19 5.19
N GLU A 209 9.21 19.20 5.55
CA GLU A 209 8.77 20.31 6.38
C GLU A 209 7.93 21.25 5.49
N LEU A 210 6.64 21.30 5.76
CA LEU A 210 5.65 22.10 4.99
C LEU A 210 4.81 22.97 5.89
N ASP A 211 5.01 22.91 7.19
CA ASP A 211 4.42 23.83 8.14
C ASP A 211 5.02 25.24 7.97
N ILE A 212 4.25 26.23 8.35
CA ILE A 212 4.64 27.64 8.27
C ILE A 212 4.56 28.27 9.66
N PRO A 213 5.39 29.27 9.95
CA PRO A 213 5.39 29.93 11.26
C PRO A 213 4.07 30.67 11.52
N VAL A 214 3.80 30.96 12.81
CA VAL A 214 2.57 31.62 13.27
C VAL A 214 2.36 32.97 12.59
N GLU A 215 3.44 33.75 12.42
CA GLU A 215 3.40 35.05 11.76
C GLU A 215 2.95 34.95 10.30
N ALA A 216 3.31 33.85 9.61
CA ALA A 216 2.87 33.61 8.24
C ALA A 216 1.37 33.29 8.18
N VAL A 217 0.85 32.48 9.12
CA VAL A 217 -0.59 32.21 9.22
C VAL A 217 -1.36 33.51 9.53
N ARG A 218 -0.87 34.33 10.46
CA ARG A 218 -1.45 35.64 10.77
C ARG A 218 -1.49 36.57 9.56
N LYS A 219 -0.41 36.61 8.76
CA LYS A 219 -0.38 37.35 7.49
C LYS A 219 -1.44 36.85 6.52
N ILE A 220 -1.62 35.53 6.40
CA ILE A 220 -2.68 34.97 5.55
C ILE A 220 -4.07 35.38 6.07
N ILE A 221 -4.33 35.30 7.37
CA ILE A 221 -5.62 35.68 7.97
C ILE A 221 -5.93 37.15 7.68
N SER A 222 -4.98 38.05 7.94
CA SER A 222 -5.15 39.53 7.80
C SER A 222 -5.06 40.02 6.34
N ALA A 223 -4.60 39.17 5.40
CA ALA A 223 -4.40 39.61 4.00
C ALA A 223 -5.70 40.07 3.35
N ASN A 224 -5.70 41.27 2.78
CA ASN A 224 -6.78 41.73 1.90
C ASN A 224 -6.43 41.36 0.46
N VAL A 225 -7.08 40.31 -0.04
CA VAL A 225 -6.87 39.75 -1.39
C VAL A 225 -8.15 39.84 -2.24
N SER A 226 -9.08 40.72 -1.85
CA SER A 226 -10.39 40.91 -2.54
C SER A 226 -10.24 41.34 -4.00
N HIS A 227 -9.09 41.93 -4.37
CA HIS A 227 -8.76 42.31 -5.74
C HIS A 227 -8.57 41.08 -6.67
N SER A 228 -8.37 39.88 -6.10
CA SER A 228 -8.13 38.68 -6.88
C SER A 228 -8.97 37.50 -6.38
N ARG A 229 -9.95 37.07 -7.19
CA ARG A 229 -10.77 35.88 -6.90
C ARG A 229 -9.93 34.62 -6.69
N GLN A 230 -8.80 34.50 -7.39
CA GLN A 230 -7.90 33.36 -7.28
C GLN A 230 -7.18 33.32 -5.92
N LEU A 231 -6.69 34.46 -5.47
CA LEU A 231 -6.02 34.58 -4.17
C LEU A 231 -7.01 34.45 -3.03
N THR A 232 -8.22 35.00 -3.18
CA THR A 232 -9.32 34.82 -2.20
C THR A 232 -9.65 33.34 -2.02
N LEU A 233 -9.88 32.61 -3.13
CA LEU A 233 -10.14 31.18 -3.07
C LEU A 233 -8.98 30.41 -2.40
N ALA A 234 -7.73 30.71 -2.79
CA ALA A 234 -6.55 30.05 -2.22
C ALA A 234 -6.43 30.30 -0.72
N LYS A 235 -6.57 31.55 -0.27
CA LYS A 235 -6.62 31.96 1.14
C LYS A 235 -7.70 31.19 1.90
N ASP A 236 -8.93 31.20 1.40
CA ASP A 236 -10.09 30.59 2.03
C ASP A 236 -9.93 29.08 2.14
N MET A 237 -9.42 28.40 1.11
CA MET A 237 -9.20 26.95 1.14
C MET A 237 -8.09 26.55 2.12
N PHE A 238 -7.03 27.34 2.24
CA PHE A 238 -5.99 27.13 3.24
C PHE A 238 -6.57 27.28 4.66
N LEU A 239 -7.29 28.36 4.91
CA LEU A 239 -7.88 28.65 6.21
C LEU A 239 -8.98 27.64 6.59
N LEU A 240 -9.82 27.20 5.66
CA LEU A 240 -10.80 26.14 5.92
C LEU A 240 -10.11 24.84 6.35
N SER A 241 -9.06 24.41 5.64
CA SER A 241 -8.31 23.25 6.10
C SER A 241 -7.77 23.42 7.52
N PHE A 242 -7.20 24.59 7.82
CA PHE A 242 -6.62 24.91 9.12
C PHE A 242 -7.68 24.94 10.23
N TYR A 243 -8.76 25.66 10.04
CA TYR A 243 -9.85 25.82 11.02
C TYR A 243 -10.69 24.56 11.24
N LEU A 244 -10.64 23.62 10.31
CA LEU A 244 -11.29 22.31 10.42
C LEU A 244 -10.29 21.19 10.82
N GLY A 245 -9.29 21.54 11.64
CA GLY A 245 -8.36 20.56 12.21
C GLY A 245 -7.39 19.93 11.21
N GLY A 246 -7.01 20.67 10.17
CA GLY A 246 -6.12 20.17 9.11
C GLY A 246 -6.81 19.21 8.14
N MET A 247 -8.07 19.42 7.82
CA MET A 247 -8.86 18.57 6.92
C MET A 247 -8.23 18.44 5.54
N ASN A 248 -8.22 17.21 4.99
CA ASN A 248 -7.73 16.96 3.64
C ASN A 248 -8.68 17.54 2.58
N PHE A 249 -8.11 17.95 1.44
CA PHE A 249 -8.88 18.50 0.33
C PHE A 249 -9.95 17.53 -0.20
N ALA A 250 -9.62 16.26 -0.36
CA ALA A 250 -10.54 15.24 -0.84
C ALA A 250 -11.75 15.03 0.10
N ASP A 251 -11.53 15.17 1.42
CA ASP A 251 -12.59 15.09 2.41
C ASP A 251 -13.43 16.38 2.41
N LEU A 252 -12.78 17.55 2.39
CA LEU A 252 -13.42 18.86 2.41
C LEU A 252 -14.47 19.07 1.30
N ILE A 253 -14.16 18.65 0.08
CA ILE A 253 -15.04 18.86 -1.09
C ILE A 253 -16.22 17.88 -1.18
N GLN A 254 -16.27 16.87 -0.31
CA GLN A 254 -17.33 15.86 -0.32
C GLN A 254 -18.25 15.94 0.90
N ILE A 255 -17.84 16.71 1.91
CA ILE A 255 -18.60 16.85 3.13
C ILE A 255 -19.84 17.72 2.87
N ASN A 256 -20.96 17.30 3.48
CA ASN A 256 -22.13 18.12 3.61
C ASN A 256 -22.01 18.98 4.88
N PHE A 257 -22.08 20.30 4.73
CA PHE A 257 -21.93 21.30 5.78
C PHE A 257 -23.27 21.90 6.21
N SER A 258 -24.40 21.23 5.92
CA SER A 258 -25.72 21.73 6.27
C SER A 258 -25.99 21.72 7.79
N GLU A 259 -25.21 20.97 8.56
CA GLU A 259 -25.32 20.85 10.02
C GLU A 259 -24.21 21.65 10.70
N GLU A 260 -24.43 22.06 11.97
CA GLU A 260 -23.42 22.75 12.78
C GLU A 260 -22.23 21.86 13.16
N GLU A 261 -22.37 20.56 13.04
CA GLU A 261 -21.31 19.57 13.22
C GLU A 261 -21.01 18.82 11.93
N ILE A 262 -19.73 18.55 11.69
CA ILE A 262 -19.28 17.75 10.57
C ILE A 262 -19.06 16.32 11.04
N SER A 263 -19.62 15.36 10.30
CA SER A 263 -19.45 13.94 10.57
C SER A 263 -19.06 13.21 9.29
N TYR A 264 -17.81 12.78 9.21
CA TYR A 264 -17.29 12.14 8.00
C TYR A 264 -16.38 10.95 8.28
N ILE A 265 -16.21 10.11 7.26
CA ILE A 265 -15.22 9.03 7.23
C ILE A 265 -14.15 9.44 6.24
N ARG A 266 -12.90 9.47 6.67
CA ARG A 266 -11.80 9.86 5.81
C ARG A 266 -11.70 8.97 4.57
N GLN A 267 -11.77 9.56 3.37
CA GLN A 267 -11.80 8.84 2.09
C GLN A 267 -10.62 7.88 1.93
N LYS A 268 -9.39 8.32 2.21
CA LYS A 268 -8.18 7.47 2.09
C LYS A 268 -8.21 6.21 2.95
N SER A 269 -8.99 6.16 4.01
CA SER A 269 -9.07 5.01 4.93
C SER A 269 -10.37 4.23 4.81
N SER A 270 -11.38 4.72 4.08
CA SER A 270 -12.68 4.05 3.92
C SER A 270 -12.56 2.73 3.15
N GLU A 271 -11.68 2.66 2.17
CA GLU A 271 -11.51 1.50 1.28
C GLU A 271 -10.80 0.30 1.92
N HIS A 272 -10.07 0.50 3.03
CA HIS A 272 -9.14 -0.51 3.56
C HIS A 272 -9.45 -1.05 4.95
N LYS A 273 -10.48 -0.56 5.65
CA LYS A 273 -10.76 -0.95 7.03
C LYS A 273 -12.15 -1.52 7.23
N LYS A 274 -12.21 -2.69 7.83
CA LYS A 274 -13.48 -3.31 8.30
C LYS A 274 -14.24 -2.46 9.34
N LYS A 275 -13.55 -1.50 9.99
CA LYS A 275 -14.16 -0.53 10.93
C LYS A 275 -13.67 0.86 10.57
N ASN A 276 -14.48 1.59 9.81
CA ASN A 276 -14.25 2.98 9.49
C ASN A 276 -14.57 3.85 10.72
N ARG A 277 -13.58 4.63 11.19
CA ARG A 277 -13.80 5.57 12.27
C ARG A 277 -14.46 6.82 11.73
N LYS A 278 -15.66 7.12 12.22
CA LYS A 278 -16.35 8.37 11.96
C LYS A 278 -15.71 9.48 12.78
N ILE A 279 -15.30 10.56 12.13
CA ILE A 279 -14.73 11.74 12.75
C ILE A 279 -15.86 12.74 12.91
N LYS A 280 -15.96 13.35 14.08
CA LYS A 280 -16.92 14.38 14.39
C LYS A 280 -16.19 15.62 14.90
N ILE A 281 -16.44 16.76 14.29
CA ILE A 281 -15.93 18.08 14.70
C ILE A 281 -17.01 19.12 14.55
N GLY A 282 -17.04 20.10 15.44
CA GLY A 282 -17.87 21.29 15.35
C GLY A 282 -17.31 22.26 14.30
N ILE A 283 -18.16 23.11 13.77
CA ILE A 283 -17.77 24.19 12.85
C ILE A 283 -17.53 25.45 13.69
N CYS A 284 -16.27 25.89 13.79
CA CYS A 284 -15.94 27.12 14.48
C CYS A 284 -16.38 28.34 13.67
N LEU A 285 -16.52 29.49 14.35
CA LEU A 285 -17.04 30.74 13.75
C LEU A 285 -16.20 31.15 12.52
N GLU A 286 -14.90 31.06 12.63
CA GLU A 286 -13.96 31.41 11.54
C GLU A 286 -14.16 30.54 10.30
N ALA A 287 -14.39 29.24 10.47
CA ALA A 287 -14.71 28.33 9.38
C ALA A 287 -16.09 28.62 8.79
N SER A 288 -17.12 28.89 9.64
CA SER A 288 -18.46 29.18 9.21
C SER A 288 -18.51 30.44 8.31
N CYS A 289 -17.77 31.49 8.66
CA CYS A 289 -17.67 32.71 7.84
C CYS A 289 -17.15 32.45 6.43
N ILE A 290 -16.23 31.47 6.27
CA ILE A 290 -15.71 31.10 4.97
C ILE A 290 -16.68 30.16 4.25
N LEU A 291 -17.21 29.15 4.94
CA LEU A 291 -18.15 28.18 4.36
C LEU A 291 -19.35 28.87 3.72
N ASN A 292 -19.92 29.88 4.38
CA ASN A 292 -21.09 30.65 3.87
C ASN A 292 -20.84 31.28 2.49
N ARG A 293 -19.59 31.53 2.10
CA ARG A 293 -19.25 32.05 0.77
C ARG A 293 -19.31 31.00 -0.34
N TYR A 294 -19.14 29.74 0.02
CA TYR A 294 -19.03 28.64 -0.93
C TYR A 294 -20.12 27.59 -0.79
N MET A 295 -21.03 27.76 0.15
CA MET A 295 -22.11 26.82 0.42
C MET A 295 -23.07 26.73 -0.77
N GLY A 296 -23.14 25.54 -1.37
CA GLY A 296 -24.13 25.24 -2.41
C GLY A 296 -25.48 24.86 -1.82
N LYS A 297 -26.50 24.78 -2.66
CA LYS A 297 -27.88 24.46 -2.27
C LYS A 297 -28.01 23.10 -1.54
N ASN A 298 -27.10 22.17 -1.82
CA ASN A 298 -27.11 20.82 -1.23
C ASN A 298 -26.18 20.70 0.00
N GLY A 299 -25.70 21.81 0.55
CA GLY A 299 -24.77 21.81 1.68
C GLY A 299 -23.34 21.39 1.33
N VAL A 300 -23.03 21.16 0.07
CA VAL A 300 -21.68 20.86 -0.43
C VAL A 300 -21.05 22.13 -0.98
N LEU A 301 -19.73 22.25 -0.90
CA LEU A 301 -19.04 23.44 -1.39
C LEU A 301 -19.07 23.54 -2.93
N GLU A 302 -19.49 24.70 -3.42
CA GLU A 302 -19.56 25.05 -4.83
C GLU A 302 -18.63 26.23 -5.13
N PHE A 303 -17.64 26.00 -6.01
CA PHE A 303 -16.62 27.01 -6.33
C PHE A 303 -16.89 27.75 -7.63
N ASN A 304 -17.98 27.45 -8.33
CA ASN A 304 -18.30 28.00 -9.66
C ASN A 304 -17.19 27.77 -10.69
N TYR A 305 -16.46 26.66 -10.61
CA TYR A 305 -15.46 26.21 -11.54
C TYR A 305 -15.83 24.83 -12.11
N ARG A 306 -15.63 24.64 -13.41
CA ARG A 306 -15.82 23.34 -14.07
C ARG A 306 -14.51 22.54 -14.05
N TYR A 307 -14.11 22.05 -12.87
CA TYR A 307 -12.91 21.26 -12.73
C TYR A 307 -13.20 19.91 -12.07
N THR A 308 -12.37 18.91 -12.38
CA THR A 308 -12.30 17.73 -11.52
C THR A 308 -11.67 18.13 -10.18
N SER A 309 -11.99 17.40 -9.11
CA SER A 309 -11.44 17.64 -7.77
C SER A 309 -9.91 17.73 -7.76
N LYS A 310 -9.25 16.89 -8.57
CA LYS A 310 -7.78 16.88 -8.70
C LYS A 310 -7.27 18.16 -9.37
N ASN A 311 -7.91 18.61 -10.44
CA ASN A 311 -7.50 19.83 -11.13
C ASN A 311 -7.73 21.07 -10.26
N LEU A 312 -8.83 21.09 -9.48
CA LEU A 312 -9.10 22.16 -8.52
C LEU A 312 -8.03 22.23 -7.45
N GLN A 313 -7.60 21.10 -6.88
CA GLN A 313 -6.51 21.07 -5.90
C GLN A 313 -5.18 21.59 -6.48
N CYS A 314 -4.85 21.18 -7.71
CA CYS A 314 -3.66 21.68 -8.42
C CYS A 314 -3.74 23.18 -8.64
N TYR A 315 -4.91 23.69 -9.02
CA TYR A 315 -5.16 25.11 -9.21
C TYR A 315 -5.01 25.89 -7.90
N ILE A 316 -5.63 25.44 -6.82
CA ILE A 316 -5.49 26.06 -5.49
C ILE A 316 -4.01 26.10 -5.06
N ASN A 317 -3.26 25.02 -5.27
CA ASN A 317 -1.83 25.02 -4.94
C ASN A 317 -1.01 26.02 -5.78
N LYS A 318 -1.37 26.25 -7.05
CA LYS A 318 -0.75 27.31 -7.86
C LYS A 318 -1.07 28.69 -7.29
N CYS A 319 -2.33 28.93 -6.94
CA CYS A 319 -2.76 30.20 -6.36
C CYS A 319 -2.17 30.45 -4.97
N LEU A 320 -1.98 29.41 -4.14
CA LEU A 320 -1.27 29.50 -2.85
C LEU A 320 0.19 29.90 -3.01
N LYS A 321 0.87 29.44 -4.05
CA LYS A 321 2.23 29.89 -4.35
C LYS A 321 2.28 31.37 -4.76
N LEU A 322 1.26 31.86 -5.45
CA LEU A 322 1.14 33.29 -5.77
C LEU A 322 0.86 34.10 -4.51
N LEU A 323 -0.05 33.64 -3.67
CA LEU A 323 -0.34 34.26 -2.37
C LEU A 323 0.92 34.34 -1.49
N ALA A 324 1.71 33.27 -1.42
CA ALA A 324 2.96 33.25 -0.67
C ALA A 324 3.96 34.33 -1.17
N LYS A 325 4.05 34.51 -2.48
CA LYS A 325 4.89 35.58 -3.06
C LYS A 325 4.40 36.98 -2.68
N GLU A 326 3.09 37.22 -2.80
CA GLU A 326 2.47 38.52 -2.47
C GLU A 326 2.65 38.88 -1.00
N LEU A 327 2.53 37.90 -0.10
CA LEU A 327 2.68 38.09 1.34
C LEU A 327 4.12 37.95 1.85
N ASN A 328 5.09 37.73 0.97
CA ASN A 328 6.50 37.48 1.31
C ASN A 328 6.65 36.36 2.35
N ILE A 329 5.90 35.24 2.15
CA ILE A 329 5.99 34.04 2.98
C ILE A 329 7.10 33.16 2.41
N LYS A 330 8.10 32.84 3.26
CA LYS A 330 9.20 31.93 2.89
C LYS A 330 8.70 30.49 2.83
N GLY A 331 9.24 29.72 1.90
CA GLY A 331 8.90 28.29 1.73
C GLY A 331 7.78 28.02 0.72
N SER A 332 7.37 26.77 0.63
CA SER A 332 6.34 26.32 -0.32
C SER A 332 4.98 26.25 0.36
N LEU A 333 4.14 27.24 0.11
CA LEU A 333 2.76 27.24 0.60
C LEU A 333 1.89 26.37 -0.30
N THR A 334 1.25 25.36 0.28
CA THR A 334 0.33 24.44 -0.38
C THR A 334 -0.91 24.22 0.49
N TYR A 335 -1.94 23.62 -0.06
CA TYR A 335 -3.11 23.20 0.75
C TYR A 335 -2.69 22.26 1.91
N TYR A 336 -1.73 21.37 1.65
CA TYR A 336 -1.22 20.44 2.66
C TYR A 336 -0.42 21.12 3.77
N SER A 337 0.13 22.30 3.51
CA SER A 337 0.81 23.12 4.52
C SER A 337 -0.12 23.50 5.68
N ALA A 338 -1.40 23.81 5.40
CA ALA A 338 -2.38 24.12 6.45
C ALA A 338 -2.51 22.95 7.45
N ARG A 339 -2.55 21.72 6.94
CA ARG A 339 -2.64 20.52 7.76
C ARG A 339 -1.37 20.27 8.58
N LYS A 340 -0.19 20.46 7.98
CA LYS A 340 1.08 20.33 8.69
C LYS A 340 1.23 21.39 9.78
N THR A 341 0.87 22.63 9.47
CA THR A 341 0.89 23.76 10.41
C THR A 341 -0.05 23.52 11.58
N PHE A 342 -1.30 23.08 11.32
CA PHE A 342 -2.23 22.74 12.40
C PHE A 342 -1.65 21.67 13.33
N ALA A 343 -1.11 20.59 12.76
CA ALA A 343 -0.54 19.51 13.56
C ALA A 343 0.68 19.95 14.37
N GLN A 344 1.55 20.77 13.78
CA GLN A 344 2.73 21.32 14.44
C GLN A 344 2.34 22.24 15.61
N PHE A 345 1.46 23.20 15.37
CA PHE A 345 0.99 24.12 16.44
C PHE A 345 0.27 23.37 17.56
N ALA A 346 -0.57 22.40 17.21
CA ALA A 346 -1.24 21.58 18.22
C ALA A 346 -0.20 20.83 19.11
N ALA A 347 0.87 20.31 18.49
CA ALA A 347 1.94 19.66 19.23
C ALA A 347 2.74 20.65 20.10
N GLU A 348 3.05 21.84 19.58
CA GLU A 348 3.79 22.91 20.31
C GLU A 348 3.05 23.36 21.56
N ILE A 349 1.74 23.59 21.46
CA ILE A 349 0.90 24.00 22.59
C ILE A 349 0.42 22.83 23.48
N GLY A 350 1.00 21.63 23.30
CA GLY A 350 0.83 20.50 24.19
C GLY A 350 -0.48 19.73 24.05
N ILE A 351 -1.15 19.80 22.92
CA ILE A 351 -2.33 18.95 22.68
C ILE A 351 -1.87 17.49 22.57
N PRO A 352 -2.51 16.54 23.27
CA PRO A 352 -2.16 15.14 23.23
C PRO A 352 -2.20 14.56 21.81
N TYR A 353 -1.17 13.80 21.40
CA TYR A 353 -1.10 13.18 20.06
C TYR A 353 -2.37 12.41 19.64
N PRO A 354 -3.07 11.66 20.51
CA PRO A 354 -4.30 10.99 20.12
C PRO A 354 -5.41 11.94 19.65
N ILE A 355 -5.46 13.17 20.20
CA ILE A 355 -6.44 14.19 19.79
C ILE A 355 -6.01 14.79 18.45
N ILE A 356 -4.71 15.08 18.27
CA ILE A 356 -4.16 15.55 16.99
C ILE A 356 -4.45 14.52 15.88
N GLU A 357 -4.12 13.26 16.12
CA GLU A 357 -4.39 12.15 15.18
C GLU A 357 -5.90 12.02 14.85
N TYR A 358 -6.76 12.26 15.83
CA TYR A 358 -8.20 12.28 15.62
C TYR A 358 -8.62 13.40 14.67
N CYS A 359 -8.21 14.66 14.94
CA CYS A 359 -8.49 15.80 14.07
C CYS A 359 -7.98 15.56 12.64
N LEU A 360 -6.79 14.98 12.52
CA LEU A 360 -6.20 14.61 11.23
C LEU A 360 -6.87 13.39 10.57
N GLY A 361 -7.78 12.71 11.23
CA GLY A 361 -8.45 11.51 10.70
C GLY A 361 -7.52 10.31 10.54
N HIS A 362 -6.43 10.26 11.30
CA HIS A 362 -5.53 9.11 11.31
C HIS A 362 -6.04 8.03 12.28
N SER A 363 -5.66 6.79 12.03
CA SER A 363 -5.82 5.73 13.02
C SER A 363 -4.77 5.89 14.09
N ILE A 364 -5.20 5.96 15.33
CA ILE A 364 -4.30 5.99 16.48
C ILE A 364 -3.56 4.65 16.56
N LYS A 365 -2.25 4.67 16.36
CA LYS A 365 -1.35 3.50 16.46
C LYS A 365 -0.80 3.34 17.88
N THR A 366 -1.59 3.55 18.90
CA THR A 366 -1.25 3.18 20.27
C THR A 366 -1.58 1.71 20.49
N GLY A 367 -0.90 1.06 21.44
CA GLY A 367 -1.06 -0.38 21.70
C GLY A 367 -2.54 -0.82 21.72
N ILE A 368 -2.79 -2.02 21.24
CA ILE A 368 -4.11 -2.59 20.94
C ILE A 368 -5.12 -2.38 22.09
N THR A 369 -4.65 -2.40 23.33
CA THR A 369 -5.46 -2.32 24.55
C THR A 369 -6.07 -0.93 24.76
N ILE A 370 -5.29 0.16 24.68
CA ILE A 370 -5.77 1.51 24.95
C ILE A 370 -6.84 1.96 23.94
N ASN A 371 -6.69 1.62 22.66
CA ASN A 371 -7.66 1.96 21.62
C ASN A 371 -9.04 1.32 21.81
N SER A 372 -9.14 0.28 22.62
CA SER A 372 -10.40 -0.39 22.95
C SER A 372 -11.15 0.30 24.09
N TYR A 373 -10.44 0.99 24.97
CA TYR A 373 -11.01 1.61 26.17
C TYR A 373 -11.16 3.11 26.09
N VAL A 374 -10.28 3.81 25.38
CA VAL A 374 -10.28 5.27 25.30
C VAL A 374 -10.64 5.74 23.89
N ARG A 375 -11.68 6.56 23.79
CA ARG A 375 -12.09 7.20 22.54
C ARG A 375 -12.00 8.71 22.68
N VAL A 376 -11.36 9.37 21.73
CA VAL A 376 -11.42 10.82 21.62
C VAL A 376 -12.87 11.23 21.33
N LYS A 377 -13.39 12.15 22.12
CA LYS A 377 -14.73 12.71 21.99
C LYS A 377 -14.67 13.98 21.13
N GLN A 378 -15.80 14.32 20.49
CA GLN A 378 -15.92 15.51 19.65
C GLN A 378 -15.47 16.78 20.39
N TYR A 379 -15.98 17.04 21.60
CA TYR A 379 -15.64 18.25 22.40
C TYR A 379 -14.13 18.39 22.63
N GLN A 380 -13.37 17.28 22.71
CA GLN A 380 -11.91 17.32 22.86
C GLN A 380 -11.23 17.78 21.56
N ALA A 381 -11.75 17.36 20.41
CA ALA A 381 -11.27 17.83 19.11
C ALA A 381 -11.61 19.31 18.91
N ASP A 382 -12.84 19.72 19.25
CA ASP A 382 -13.30 21.10 19.13
C ASP A 382 -12.48 22.03 20.03
N ALA A 383 -12.23 21.62 21.27
CA ALA A 383 -11.35 22.35 22.20
C ALA A 383 -9.92 22.44 21.68
N ALA A 384 -9.40 21.39 21.06
CA ALA A 384 -8.08 21.40 20.46
C ALA A 384 -8.00 22.35 19.26
N ILE A 385 -8.98 22.32 18.37
CA ILE A 385 -9.08 23.24 17.23
C ILE A 385 -9.14 24.67 17.71
N ARG A 386 -10.02 24.96 18.69
CA ARG A 386 -10.15 26.30 19.28
C ARG A 386 -8.82 26.78 19.87
N ARG A 387 -8.16 25.95 20.65
CA ARG A 387 -6.87 26.30 21.27
C ARG A 387 -5.77 26.60 20.26
N VAL A 388 -5.73 25.89 19.11
CA VAL A 388 -4.80 26.21 18.02
C VAL A 388 -5.12 27.54 17.36
N ILE A 389 -6.41 27.86 17.19
CA ILE A 389 -6.84 29.14 16.63
C ILE A 389 -6.48 30.30 17.60
N ASP A 390 -6.69 30.10 18.89
CA ASP A 390 -6.36 31.08 19.92
C ASP A 390 -4.84 31.34 19.98
N TYR A 391 -4.03 30.26 19.82
CA TYR A 391 -2.58 30.40 19.74
C TYR A 391 -2.14 31.25 18.54
N VAL A 392 -2.78 31.11 17.39
CA VAL A 392 -2.49 31.95 16.22
C VAL A 392 -2.92 33.39 16.45
N ASN A 393 -4.06 33.60 17.09
CA ASN A 393 -4.59 34.95 17.36
C ASN A 393 -3.71 35.71 18.36
N ASP A 394 -3.26 35.04 19.42
CA ASP A 394 -2.44 35.65 20.48
C ASP A 394 -1.33 34.66 20.94
N PRO A 395 -0.21 34.54 20.19
CA PRO A 395 0.89 33.63 20.54
C PRO A 395 1.59 34.01 21.85
N GLU A 396 1.58 35.29 22.24
CA GLU A 396 2.27 35.75 23.44
C GLU A 396 1.68 35.13 24.73
N VAL A 397 0.38 34.93 24.77
CA VAL A 397 -0.31 34.26 25.90
C VAL A 397 0.18 32.82 26.08
N PHE A 398 0.60 32.16 25.02
CA PHE A 398 1.04 30.76 25.06
C PHE A 398 2.54 30.59 25.33
N LYS A 399 3.36 31.64 25.14
CA LYS A 399 4.83 31.56 25.33
C LYS A 399 5.24 30.98 26.69
N PRO A 400 4.74 31.50 27.83
CA PRO A 400 5.15 30.99 29.14
C PRO A 400 4.82 29.50 29.33
N TYR A 401 3.69 29.07 28.78
CA TYR A 401 3.27 27.67 28.85
C TYR A 401 4.19 26.77 28.02
N ILE A 402 4.56 27.20 26.80
CA ILE A 402 5.44 26.46 25.89
C ILE A 402 6.84 26.37 26.51
N GLU A 403 7.37 27.45 27.05
CA GLU A 403 8.68 27.49 27.71
C GLU A 403 8.75 26.57 28.92
N MET A 404 7.77 26.63 29.80
CA MET A 404 7.66 25.73 30.96
C MET A 404 7.62 24.26 30.54
N ARG A 405 6.83 23.94 29.52
CA ARG A 405 6.73 22.56 29.00
C ARG A 405 8.04 22.07 28.42
N ASN A 406 8.74 22.90 27.64
CA ASN A 406 10.04 22.56 27.06
C ASN A 406 11.09 22.32 28.15
N GLN A 407 11.11 23.13 29.21
CA GLN A 407 11.97 22.92 30.38
C GLN A 407 11.68 21.60 31.08
N MET A 408 10.39 21.28 31.31
CA MET A 408 10.00 19.97 31.88
C MET A 408 10.45 18.79 31.03
N GLN A 409 10.31 18.87 29.70
CA GLN A 409 10.75 17.82 28.79
C GLN A 409 12.28 17.62 28.84
N MET A 410 13.06 18.71 28.91
CA MET A 410 14.52 18.62 29.03
C MET A 410 14.96 18.02 30.37
N MET A 411 14.20 18.23 31.45
CA MET A 411 14.50 17.62 32.76
C MET A 411 14.17 16.12 32.81
N MET A 412 13.35 15.61 31.91
CA MET A 412 12.94 14.20 31.84
C MET A 412 13.78 13.37 30.85
N MET A 413 14.64 13.99 30.06
CA MET A 413 15.61 13.35 29.16
C MET A 413 16.96 13.19 29.83
#